data_d81ff89cd62e870a279af75c1c312679
#
_entry.id   d81ff89cd62e870a279af75c1c312679
#
_cell.length_a   1.000
_cell.length_b   1.000
_cell.length_c   1.000
_cell.angle_alpha   90.00
_cell.angle_beta   90.00
_cell.angle_gamma   90.00
#
_symmetry.space_group_name_H-M   'P 1'
#
loop_
_entity.id
_entity.type
_entity.pdbx_description
1 polymer ?
#
loop_
_entity_poly.entity_id
_entity_poly.type
_entity_poly.pdbx_seq_one_letter_code
_entity_poly.pdbx_strand_id
1 'polypeptide(L)'
;MFNQTYKQISGYISRKDINEILKFSYSNFFTKFGVFILAMGFVFGLYALGTGPAQGDWGETGNRVVSILINIVGPLVKISDLIFFLMLLAWVIMPYYNRGTASVQGSLIGLIWVITTFFSISSIITLVLVIVQGWISFFVQLFIIFMYLCVSTYIWIMKVHGKETKISNLKMTITTLALMLIINIVMVIYSVIVKHLNFELALISASVILYILVIFLLFYQLDRVYKVIYIQKYNRQFRVAYKIPDKKWWFTAKRAAKHPRVYPPVEGETKGEYKDGR
;
A
#
# COMPACT_ATOMS: atom_id res chain seq x y z
N MET A 1 8.59 -16.46 6.65
CA MET A 1 7.53 -15.47 6.91
C MET A 1 6.12 -16.03 6.67
N PHE A 2 5.86 -16.78 5.59
CA PHE A 2 4.53 -17.34 5.27
C PHE A 2 4.24 -18.74 5.86
N ASN A 3 5.05 -19.24 6.79
CA ASN A 3 4.88 -20.57 7.39
C ASN A 3 4.34 -20.56 8.83
N GLN A 4 3.72 -19.44 9.25
CA GLN A 4 3.11 -19.39 10.58
C GLN A 4 1.88 -20.28 10.67
N THR A 5 1.72 -20.90 11.85
CA THR A 5 0.55 -21.72 12.18
C THR A 5 -0.64 -20.84 12.52
N TYR A 6 -1.85 -21.42 12.49
CA TYR A 6 -3.06 -20.70 12.89
C TYR A 6 -2.95 -20.11 14.32
N LYS A 7 -2.39 -20.87 15.27
CA LYS A 7 -2.24 -20.43 16.67
C LYS A 7 -1.36 -19.18 16.78
N GLN A 8 -0.30 -19.08 16.00
CA GLN A 8 0.60 -17.91 15.99
C GLN A 8 -0.07 -16.67 15.38
N ILE A 9 -0.85 -16.86 14.30
CA ILE A 9 -1.44 -15.74 13.57
C ILE A 9 -2.78 -15.28 14.14
N SER A 10 -3.50 -16.16 14.88
CA SER A 10 -4.82 -15.82 15.44
C SER A 10 -4.77 -14.70 16.46
N GLY A 11 -3.66 -14.54 17.18
CA GLY A 11 -3.42 -13.39 18.08
C GLY A 11 -3.18 -12.07 17.34
N TYR A 12 -2.73 -12.14 16.09
CA TYR A 12 -2.46 -10.96 15.27
C TYR A 12 -3.67 -10.46 14.48
N ILE A 13 -4.59 -11.35 14.12
CA ILE A 13 -5.78 -11.03 13.32
C ILE A 13 -6.95 -10.76 14.25
N SER A 14 -7.48 -9.54 14.19
CA SER A 14 -8.60 -9.09 14.99
C SER A 14 -9.95 -9.35 14.30
N ARG A 15 -11.04 -9.31 15.08
CA ARG A 15 -12.41 -9.32 14.53
C ARG A 15 -12.66 -8.16 13.57
N LYS A 16 -12.00 -7.01 13.76
CA LYS A 16 -12.09 -5.86 12.87
C LYS A 16 -11.55 -6.20 11.47
N ASP A 17 -10.40 -6.86 11.39
CA ASP A 17 -9.78 -7.25 10.11
C ASP A 17 -10.71 -8.19 9.32
N ILE A 18 -11.37 -9.11 10.00
CA ILE A 18 -12.34 -10.03 9.38
C ILE A 18 -13.60 -9.28 8.93
N ASN A 19 -14.10 -8.36 9.74
CA ASN A 19 -15.26 -7.57 9.35
C ASN A 19 -14.98 -6.69 8.12
N GLU A 20 -13.76 -6.20 7.96
CA GLU A 20 -13.36 -5.47 6.75
C GLU A 20 -13.42 -6.36 5.49
N ILE A 21 -12.98 -7.62 5.61
CA ILE A 21 -13.12 -8.60 4.51
C ILE A 21 -14.58 -8.86 4.18
N LEU A 22 -15.44 -9.01 5.20
CA LEU A 22 -16.85 -9.27 5.00
C LEU A 22 -17.61 -8.08 4.38
N LYS A 23 -17.13 -6.86 4.56
CA LYS A 23 -17.68 -5.66 3.93
C LYS A 23 -17.29 -5.51 2.46
N PHE A 24 -16.34 -6.29 1.97
CA PHE A 24 -15.91 -6.21 0.58
C PHE A 24 -17.06 -6.58 -0.37
N SER A 25 -17.54 -5.60 -1.13
CA SER A 25 -18.78 -5.71 -1.93
C SER A 25 -18.57 -5.71 -3.45
N TYR A 26 -17.34 -5.53 -3.93
CA TYR A 26 -17.04 -5.47 -5.38
C TYR A 26 -17.16 -6.83 -6.05
N SER A 27 -18.39 -7.35 -6.15
CA SER A 27 -18.67 -8.63 -6.80
C SER A 27 -19.25 -8.47 -8.21
N ASN A 28 -19.80 -7.29 -8.53
CA ASN A 28 -20.46 -7.01 -9.79
C ASN A 28 -19.45 -6.50 -10.83
N PHE A 29 -19.55 -7.03 -12.06
CA PHE A 29 -18.70 -6.63 -13.19
C PHE A 29 -18.80 -5.12 -13.47
N PHE A 30 -19.99 -4.55 -13.49
CA PHE A 30 -20.17 -3.12 -13.77
C PHE A 30 -19.49 -2.21 -12.73
N THR A 31 -19.58 -2.58 -11.45
CA THR A 31 -18.89 -1.83 -10.38
C THR A 31 -17.37 -1.91 -10.56
N LYS A 32 -16.83 -3.09 -10.87
CA LYS A 32 -15.41 -3.27 -11.13
C LYS A 32 -14.95 -2.47 -12.34
N PHE A 33 -15.74 -2.49 -13.42
CA PHE A 33 -15.45 -1.76 -14.65
C PHE A 33 -15.45 -0.24 -14.42
N GLY A 34 -16.42 0.29 -13.66
CA GLY A 34 -16.43 1.70 -13.27
C GLY A 34 -15.17 2.11 -12.47
N VAL A 35 -14.77 1.28 -11.49
CA VAL A 35 -13.52 1.50 -10.73
C VAL A 35 -12.30 1.41 -11.64
N PHE A 36 -12.28 0.48 -12.60
CA PHE A 36 -11.21 0.36 -13.58
C PHE A 36 -11.05 1.64 -14.41
N ILE A 37 -12.14 2.21 -14.93
CA ILE A 37 -12.09 3.46 -15.71
C ILE A 37 -11.50 4.62 -14.86
N LEU A 38 -11.98 4.77 -13.63
CA LEU A 38 -11.43 5.79 -12.72
C LEU A 38 -9.94 5.56 -12.41
N ALA A 39 -9.55 4.31 -12.16
CA ALA A 39 -8.17 3.95 -11.91
C ALA A 39 -7.28 4.19 -13.14
N MET A 40 -7.80 4.00 -14.36
CA MET A 40 -7.05 4.28 -15.59
C MET A 40 -6.66 5.75 -15.73
N GLY A 41 -7.57 6.68 -15.41
CA GLY A 41 -7.24 8.12 -15.38
C GLY A 41 -6.10 8.40 -14.40
N PHE A 42 -6.11 7.74 -13.25
CA PHE A 42 -5.04 7.86 -12.26
C PHE A 42 -3.71 7.25 -12.75
N VAL A 43 -3.73 6.08 -13.39
CA VAL A 43 -2.53 5.44 -13.99
C VAL A 43 -1.91 6.35 -15.03
N PHE A 44 -2.70 6.92 -15.94
CA PHE A 44 -2.18 7.88 -16.92
C PHE A 44 -1.56 9.11 -16.26
N GLY A 45 -2.18 9.64 -15.21
CA GLY A 45 -1.62 10.74 -14.43
C GLY A 45 -0.28 10.36 -13.78
N LEU A 46 -0.19 9.21 -13.15
CA LEU A 46 1.05 8.70 -12.55
C LEU A 46 2.14 8.47 -13.60
N TYR A 47 1.78 7.89 -14.76
CA TYR A 47 2.70 7.68 -15.87
C TYR A 47 3.27 9.01 -16.38
N ALA A 48 2.41 9.99 -16.62
CA ALA A 48 2.83 11.32 -17.07
C ALA A 48 3.77 12.00 -16.05
N LEU A 49 3.41 11.94 -14.77
CA LEU A 49 4.23 12.47 -13.67
C LEU A 49 5.57 11.75 -13.56
N GLY A 50 5.59 10.42 -13.65
CA GLY A 50 6.79 9.62 -13.48
C GLY A 50 7.75 9.66 -14.67
N THR A 51 7.23 9.77 -15.89
CA THR A 51 8.03 9.76 -17.12
C THR A 51 8.30 11.14 -17.69
N GLY A 52 7.50 12.16 -17.34
CA GLY A 52 7.66 13.54 -17.82
C GLY A 52 9.08 14.09 -17.62
N PRO A 53 9.69 13.96 -16.43
CA PRO A 53 11.07 14.40 -16.23
C PRO A 53 12.11 13.70 -17.12
N ALA A 54 11.85 12.43 -17.51
CA ALA A 54 12.74 11.68 -18.38
C ALA A 54 12.54 11.99 -19.88
N GLN A 55 11.41 12.60 -20.24
CA GLN A 55 11.07 12.97 -21.62
C GLN A 55 11.39 14.42 -21.95
N GLY A 56 11.54 15.28 -20.94
CA GLY A 56 11.97 16.67 -21.15
C GLY A 56 13.47 16.79 -21.27
N ASP A 57 13.94 17.91 -21.86
CA ASP A 57 15.36 18.26 -21.99
C ASP A 57 16.07 18.55 -20.65
N TRP A 58 15.45 18.11 -19.55
CA TRP A 58 16.00 18.21 -18.20
C TRP A 58 17.31 17.41 -18.03
N GLY A 59 17.59 16.47 -18.96
CA GLY A 59 18.90 15.79 -19.07
C GLY A 59 20.04 16.72 -19.39
N GLU A 60 19.75 17.87 -19.95
CA GLU A 60 20.75 18.93 -20.28
C GLU A 60 21.04 19.86 -19.09
N THR A 61 20.42 19.65 -17.92
CA THR A 61 20.68 20.47 -16.71
C THR A 61 22.15 20.41 -16.23
N GLY A 62 23.05 19.78 -17.00
CA GLY A 62 24.48 19.69 -16.71
C GLY A 62 24.83 18.77 -15.52
N ASN A 63 23.82 18.22 -14.84
CA ASN A 63 24.05 17.37 -13.67
C ASN A 63 23.95 15.89 -14.03
N ARG A 64 25.10 15.29 -14.36
CA ARG A 64 25.21 13.87 -14.76
C ARG A 64 24.55 12.89 -13.79
N VAL A 65 24.57 13.17 -12.47
CA VAL A 65 23.99 12.28 -11.46
C VAL A 65 22.46 12.34 -11.49
N VAL A 66 21.88 13.53 -11.69
CA VAL A 66 20.41 13.67 -11.84
C VAL A 66 19.95 12.91 -13.08
N SER A 67 20.65 13.04 -14.20
CA SER A 67 20.37 12.30 -15.42
C SER A 67 20.42 10.79 -15.21
N ILE A 68 21.42 10.27 -14.50
CA ILE A 68 21.54 8.84 -14.17
C ILE A 68 20.36 8.39 -13.32
N LEU A 69 19.98 9.14 -12.28
CA LEU A 69 18.86 8.80 -11.40
C LEU A 69 17.54 8.76 -12.17
N ILE A 70 17.27 9.75 -13.04
CA ILE A 70 16.07 9.78 -13.87
C ILE A 70 16.05 8.60 -14.85
N ASN A 71 17.19 8.25 -15.44
CA ASN A 71 17.31 7.12 -16.36
C ASN A 71 17.10 5.77 -15.68
N ILE A 72 17.36 5.65 -14.37
CA ILE A 72 17.06 4.44 -13.59
C ILE A 72 15.59 4.41 -13.19
N VAL A 73 15.04 5.52 -12.69
CA VAL A 73 13.67 5.58 -12.17
C VAL A 73 12.63 5.49 -13.29
N GLY A 74 12.88 6.11 -14.45
CA GLY A 74 11.94 6.11 -15.56
C GLY A 74 11.50 4.71 -16.04
N PRO A 75 12.43 3.77 -16.32
CA PRO A 75 12.06 2.38 -16.62
C PRO A 75 11.29 1.68 -15.50
N LEU A 76 11.64 1.93 -14.23
CA LEU A 76 10.92 1.35 -13.09
C LEU A 76 9.48 1.85 -13.01
N VAL A 77 9.22 3.13 -13.31
CA VAL A 77 7.88 3.69 -13.43
C VAL A 77 7.09 2.95 -14.51
N LYS A 78 7.64 2.82 -15.72
CA LYS A 78 6.98 2.15 -16.85
C LYS A 78 6.61 0.70 -16.50
N ILE A 79 7.53 -0.04 -15.87
CA ILE A 79 7.30 -1.43 -15.47
C ILE A 79 6.22 -1.52 -14.39
N SER A 80 6.28 -0.65 -13.37
CA SER A 80 5.30 -0.65 -12.28
C SER A 80 3.90 -0.29 -12.75
N ASP A 81 3.78 0.70 -13.67
CA ASP A 81 2.50 1.08 -14.28
C ASP A 81 1.92 -0.04 -15.14
N LEU A 82 2.76 -0.72 -15.93
CA LEU A 82 2.33 -1.88 -16.72
C LEU A 82 1.82 -3.01 -15.81
N ILE A 83 2.54 -3.34 -14.75
CA ILE A 83 2.12 -4.36 -13.78
C ILE A 83 0.79 -3.96 -13.14
N PHE A 84 0.66 -2.71 -12.73
CA PHE A 84 -0.58 -2.20 -12.13
C PHE A 84 -1.76 -2.28 -13.10
N PHE A 85 -1.57 -1.89 -14.36
CA PHE A 85 -2.56 -2.01 -15.41
C PHE A 85 -3.00 -3.47 -15.62
N LEU A 86 -2.05 -4.40 -15.78
CA LEU A 86 -2.35 -5.83 -15.97
C LEU A 86 -3.11 -6.42 -14.78
N MET A 87 -2.77 -6.01 -13.56
CA MET A 87 -3.48 -6.47 -12.36
C MET A 87 -4.89 -5.89 -12.26
N LEU A 88 -5.10 -4.63 -12.62
CA LEU A 88 -6.43 -4.04 -12.72
C LEU A 88 -7.29 -4.78 -13.76
N LEU A 89 -6.72 -5.06 -14.92
CA LEU A 89 -7.40 -5.79 -15.97
C LEU A 89 -7.79 -7.21 -15.50
N ALA A 90 -6.84 -7.93 -14.92
CA ALA A 90 -7.10 -9.24 -14.34
C ALA A 90 -8.18 -9.19 -13.25
N TRP A 91 -8.18 -8.15 -12.41
CA TRP A 91 -9.20 -7.95 -11.37
C TRP A 91 -10.60 -7.77 -11.94
N VAL A 92 -10.76 -7.07 -13.05
CA VAL A 92 -12.08 -6.89 -13.72
C VAL A 92 -12.59 -8.21 -14.28
N ILE A 93 -11.71 -8.97 -14.93
CA ILE A 93 -12.08 -10.19 -15.66
C ILE A 93 -12.33 -11.36 -14.70
N MET A 94 -11.51 -11.49 -13.64
CA MET A 94 -11.59 -12.63 -12.73
C MET A 94 -12.88 -12.63 -11.89
N PRO A 95 -13.65 -13.73 -11.92
CA PRO A 95 -14.81 -13.87 -11.06
C PRO A 95 -14.36 -14.14 -9.61
N TYR A 96 -15.00 -13.48 -8.66
CA TYR A 96 -14.79 -13.78 -7.26
C TYR A 96 -15.63 -14.97 -6.80
N TYR A 97 -15.01 -15.90 -6.11
CA TYR A 97 -15.69 -17.04 -5.50
C TYR A 97 -16.19 -16.72 -4.10
N ASN A 98 -15.37 -16.07 -3.30
CA ASN A 98 -15.70 -15.69 -1.93
C ASN A 98 -15.06 -14.33 -1.56
N ARG A 99 -15.46 -13.80 -0.40
CA ARG A 99 -14.98 -12.48 0.07
C ARG A 99 -13.49 -12.50 0.43
N GLY A 100 -12.96 -13.65 0.84
CA GLY A 100 -11.53 -13.79 1.13
C GLY A 100 -10.67 -13.61 -0.13
N THR A 101 -10.99 -14.33 -1.23
CA THR A 101 -10.25 -14.17 -2.50
C THR A 101 -10.38 -12.76 -3.08
N ALA A 102 -11.58 -12.17 -3.00
CA ALA A 102 -11.80 -10.80 -3.41
C ALA A 102 -10.94 -9.80 -2.63
N SER A 103 -10.86 -9.99 -1.31
CA SER A 103 -10.05 -9.13 -0.44
C SER A 103 -8.56 -9.30 -0.66
N VAL A 104 -8.06 -10.53 -0.94
CA VAL A 104 -6.65 -10.76 -1.32
C VAL A 104 -6.31 -9.96 -2.58
N GLN A 105 -7.11 -10.10 -3.63
CA GLN A 105 -6.86 -9.38 -4.90
C GLN A 105 -6.92 -7.86 -4.71
N GLY A 106 -7.95 -7.35 -4.03
CA GLY A 106 -8.06 -5.91 -3.76
C GLY A 106 -6.91 -5.36 -2.92
N SER A 107 -6.40 -6.13 -1.96
CA SER A 107 -5.25 -5.71 -1.15
C SER A 107 -3.94 -5.72 -1.94
N LEU A 108 -3.75 -6.70 -2.84
CA LEU A 108 -2.59 -6.74 -3.74
C LEU A 108 -2.60 -5.58 -4.73
N ILE A 109 -3.76 -5.25 -5.31
CA ILE A 109 -3.91 -4.06 -6.17
C ILE A 109 -3.55 -2.79 -5.40
N GLY A 110 -4.06 -2.64 -4.17
CA GLY A 110 -3.72 -1.52 -3.32
C GLY A 110 -2.23 -1.43 -2.99
N LEU A 111 -1.56 -2.56 -2.78
CA LEU A 111 -0.10 -2.60 -2.55
C LEU A 111 0.67 -2.13 -3.79
N ILE A 112 0.33 -2.67 -4.96
CA ILE A 112 1.00 -2.29 -6.22
C ILE A 112 0.74 -0.83 -6.55
N TRP A 113 -0.48 -0.34 -6.32
CA TRP A 113 -0.80 1.07 -6.48
C TRP A 113 0.13 1.98 -5.64
N VAL A 114 0.38 1.64 -4.37
CA VAL A 114 1.29 2.41 -3.53
C VAL A 114 2.73 2.34 -4.05
N ILE A 115 3.19 1.17 -4.51
CA ILE A 115 4.52 1.00 -5.11
C ILE A 115 4.66 1.84 -6.39
N THR A 116 3.66 1.79 -7.27
CA THR A 116 3.61 2.60 -8.50
C THR A 116 3.65 4.09 -8.19
N THR A 117 2.85 4.54 -7.22
CA THR A 117 2.86 5.94 -6.76
C THR A 117 4.24 6.35 -6.23
N PHE A 118 4.91 5.48 -5.46
CA PHE A 118 6.25 5.75 -4.95
C PHE A 118 7.25 6.00 -6.08
N PHE A 119 7.30 5.13 -7.09
CA PHE A 119 8.21 5.31 -8.23
C PHE A 119 7.85 6.55 -9.06
N SER A 120 6.56 6.80 -9.32
CA SER A 120 6.11 7.92 -10.14
C SER A 120 6.46 9.28 -9.52
N ILE A 121 6.26 9.46 -8.22
CA ILE A 121 6.64 10.71 -7.55
C ILE A 121 8.16 10.85 -7.36
N SER A 122 8.90 9.72 -7.31
CA SER A 122 10.34 9.74 -7.04
C SER A 122 11.13 10.50 -8.10
N SER A 123 10.76 10.40 -9.38
CA SER A 123 11.47 11.09 -10.46
C SER A 123 11.39 12.61 -10.33
N ILE A 124 10.20 13.15 -10.07
CA ILE A 124 9.97 14.59 -9.93
C ILE A 124 10.59 15.12 -8.64
N ILE A 125 10.31 14.47 -7.52
CA ILE A 125 10.79 14.93 -6.22
C ILE A 125 12.31 14.95 -6.19
N THR A 126 12.98 13.91 -6.71
CA THR A 126 14.43 13.85 -6.76
C THR A 126 15.00 15.02 -7.57
N LEU A 127 14.44 15.27 -8.77
CA LEU A 127 14.89 16.34 -9.63
C LEU A 127 14.75 17.71 -8.94
N VAL A 128 13.55 18.04 -8.48
CA VAL A 128 13.25 19.33 -7.88
C VAL A 128 14.05 19.53 -6.58
N LEU A 129 14.18 18.50 -5.76
CA LEU A 129 14.91 18.57 -4.50
C LEU A 129 16.40 18.92 -4.73
N VAL A 130 17.05 18.24 -5.69
CA VAL A 130 18.47 18.48 -5.99
C VAL A 130 18.68 19.88 -6.59
N ILE A 131 17.85 20.29 -7.53
CA ILE A 131 17.99 21.60 -8.18
C ILE A 131 17.74 22.73 -7.18
N VAL A 132 16.69 22.64 -6.39
CA VAL A 132 16.25 23.74 -5.51
C VAL A 132 17.06 23.76 -4.21
N GLN A 133 17.15 22.63 -3.53
CA GLN A 133 17.76 22.55 -2.20
C GLN A 133 19.26 22.17 -2.25
N GLY A 134 19.69 21.49 -3.31
CA GLY A 134 21.07 21.05 -3.49
C GLY A 134 21.36 19.67 -2.91
N TRP A 135 22.56 19.17 -3.22
CA TRP A 135 22.97 17.80 -2.91
C TRP A 135 23.01 17.48 -1.42
N ILE A 136 23.47 18.40 -0.58
CA ILE A 136 23.60 18.16 0.86
C ILE A 136 22.21 17.91 1.46
N SER A 137 21.25 18.79 1.15
CA SER A 137 19.87 18.62 1.61
C SER A 137 19.25 17.34 1.10
N PHE A 138 19.49 17.00 -0.19
CA PHE A 138 19.02 15.75 -0.78
C PHE A 138 19.52 14.53 -0.01
N PHE A 139 20.81 14.42 0.27
CA PHE A 139 21.36 13.26 0.99
C PHE A 139 20.89 13.19 2.44
N VAL A 140 20.76 14.33 3.14
CA VAL A 140 20.23 14.37 4.50
C VAL A 140 18.79 13.86 4.54
N GLN A 141 17.95 14.33 3.63
CA GLN A 141 16.54 13.91 3.59
C GLN A 141 16.40 12.45 3.14
N LEU A 142 17.19 12.02 2.16
CA LEU A 142 17.24 10.61 1.73
C LEU A 142 17.64 9.70 2.88
N PHE A 143 18.62 10.10 3.69
CA PHE A 143 19.05 9.34 4.88
C PHE A 143 17.89 9.23 5.91
N ILE A 144 17.16 10.31 6.18
CA ILE A 144 16.00 10.29 7.07
C ILE A 144 14.92 9.33 6.55
N ILE A 145 14.61 9.39 5.24
CA ILE A 145 13.64 8.50 4.59
C ILE A 145 14.09 7.04 4.70
N PHE A 146 15.37 6.76 4.46
CA PHE A 146 15.95 5.42 4.58
C PHE A 146 15.86 4.89 6.01
N MET A 147 16.22 5.70 6.99
CA MET A 147 16.10 5.34 8.41
C MET A 147 14.64 5.07 8.79
N TYR A 148 13.71 5.90 8.32
CA TYR A 148 12.28 5.67 8.53
C TYR A 148 11.82 4.34 7.92
N LEU A 149 12.26 4.01 6.71
CA LEU A 149 11.96 2.74 6.05
C LEU A 149 12.49 1.55 6.86
N CYS A 150 13.75 1.60 7.30
CA CYS A 150 14.37 0.54 8.10
C CYS A 150 13.63 0.29 9.41
N VAL A 151 13.30 1.36 10.16
CA VAL A 151 12.61 1.23 11.44
C VAL A 151 11.16 0.78 11.25
N SER A 152 10.47 1.28 10.22
CA SER A 152 9.11 0.82 9.88
C SER A 152 9.10 -0.68 9.51
N THR A 153 10.10 -1.14 8.77
CA THR A 153 10.30 -2.56 8.45
C THR A 153 10.51 -3.37 9.73
N TYR A 154 11.38 -2.91 10.62
CA TYR A 154 11.62 -3.57 11.89
C TYR A 154 10.35 -3.68 12.75
N ILE A 155 9.61 -2.56 12.91
CA ILE A 155 8.36 -2.54 13.67
C ILE A 155 7.35 -3.52 13.06
N TRP A 156 7.21 -3.53 11.74
CA TRP A 156 6.29 -4.43 11.05
C TRP A 156 6.67 -5.90 11.24
N ILE A 157 7.96 -6.26 11.11
CA ILE A 157 8.46 -7.61 11.34
C ILE A 157 8.18 -8.06 12.79
N MET A 158 8.47 -7.21 13.77
CA MET A 158 8.22 -7.52 15.19
C MET A 158 6.75 -7.76 15.45
N LYS A 159 5.88 -6.90 14.92
CA LYS A 159 4.44 -7.01 15.04
C LYS A 159 3.90 -8.31 14.43
N VAL A 160 4.37 -8.70 13.23
CA VAL A 160 4.02 -9.96 12.57
C VAL A 160 4.43 -11.17 13.42
N HIS A 161 5.52 -11.10 14.16
CA HIS A 161 5.96 -12.16 15.07
C HIS A 161 5.29 -12.10 16.46
N GLY A 162 4.29 -11.24 16.65
CA GLY A 162 3.55 -11.12 17.91
C GLY A 162 4.38 -10.47 19.04
N LYS A 163 5.46 -9.78 18.71
CA LYS A 163 6.28 -9.07 19.69
C LYS A 163 5.82 -7.61 19.78
N GLU A 164 5.63 -7.14 21.00
CA GLU A 164 5.29 -5.74 21.24
C GLU A 164 6.51 -4.84 20.98
N THR A 165 6.28 -3.73 20.30
CA THR A 165 7.27 -2.68 20.11
C THR A 165 6.89 -1.47 20.97
N LYS A 166 7.89 -0.87 21.66
CA LYS A 166 7.69 0.33 22.47
C LYS A 166 7.21 1.53 21.62
N ILE A 167 7.57 1.55 20.35
CA ILE A 167 7.26 2.63 19.42
C ILE A 167 6.17 2.15 18.46
N SER A 168 5.06 2.89 18.41
CA SER A 168 4.03 2.64 17.39
C SER A 168 4.46 3.24 16.04
N ASN A 169 4.08 2.57 14.95
CA ASN A 169 4.36 3.07 13.61
C ASN A 169 3.80 4.49 13.37
N LEU A 170 2.61 4.78 13.93
CA LEU A 170 1.98 6.10 13.82
C LEU A 170 2.80 7.19 14.53
N LYS A 171 3.27 6.94 15.77
CA LYS A 171 4.10 7.92 16.50
C LYS A 171 5.39 8.22 15.74
N MET A 172 6.03 7.18 15.23
CA MET A 172 7.23 7.34 14.42
C MET A 172 6.96 8.13 13.14
N THR A 173 5.87 7.84 12.43
CA THR A 173 5.47 8.59 11.23
C THR A 173 5.28 10.07 11.53
N ILE A 174 4.54 10.40 12.59
CA ILE A 174 4.30 11.79 13.00
C ILE A 174 5.62 12.49 13.35
N THR A 175 6.51 11.83 14.10
CA THR A 175 7.80 12.42 14.47
C THR A 175 8.67 12.66 13.24
N THR A 176 8.72 11.71 12.31
CA THR A 176 9.50 11.87 11.06
C THR A 176 8.90 12.95 10.16
N LEU A 177 7.56 13.02 10.05
CA LEU A 177 6.89 14.11 9.32
C LEU A 177 7.21 15.47 9.91
N ALA A 178 7.16 15.63 11.23
CA ALA A 178 7.49 16.88 11.90
C ALA A 178 8.95 17.30 11.65
N LEU A 179 9.89 16.34 11.75
CA LEU A 179 11.30 16.59 11.45
C LEU A 179 11.49 17.02 9.98
N MET A 180 10.90 16.30 9.04
CA MET A 180 11.00 16.62 7.62
C MET A 180 10.35 17.97 7.30
N LEU A 181 9.24 18.31 7.96
CA LEU A 181 8.58 19.60 7.79
C LEU A 181 9.49 20.75 8.24
N ILE A 182 10.13 20.63 9.40
CA ILE A 182 11.06 21.66 9.92
C ILE A 182 12.22 21.86 8.94
N ILE A 183 12.85 20.76 8.49
CA ILE A 183 13.95 20.83 7.52
C ILE A 183 13.50 21.53 6.25
N ASN A 184 12.33 21.16 5.71
CA ASN A 184 11.84 21.73 4.45
C ASN A 184 11.45 23.21 4.59
N ILE A 185 10.87 23.64 5.72
CA ILE A 185 10.60 25.06 5.97
C ILE A 185 11.92 25.85 5.92
N VAL A 186 12.95 25.39 6.63
CA VAL A 186 14.26 26.05 6.63
C VAL A 186 14.84 26.09 5.22
N MET A 187 14.77 25.00 4.46
CA MET A 187 15.32 24.94 3.11
C MET A 187 14.54 25.78 2.09
N VAL A 188 13.20 25.87 2.23
CA VAL A 188 12.36 26.78 1.42
C VAL A 188 12.75 28.23 1.67
N ILE A 189 12.85 28.63 2.92
CA ILE A 189 13.27 30.00 3.31
C ILE A 189 14.66 30.30 2.76
N TYR A 190 15.62 29.39 2.93
CA TYR A 190 16.98 29.52 2.39
C TYR A 190 16.96 29.65 0.86
N SER A 191 16.18 28.85 0.16
CA SER A 191 16.11 28.86 -1.30
C SER A 191 15.52 30.16 -1.83
N VAL A 192 14.53 30.73 -1.16
CA VAL A 192 13.91 32.00 -1.56
C VAL A 192 14.84 33.19 -1.23
N ILE A 193 15.39 33.26 -0.02
CA ILE A 193 16.15 34.43 0.45
C ILE A 193 17.58 34.42 -0.11
N VAL A 194 18.29 33.28 -0.05
CA VAL A 194 19.72 33.23 -0.38
C VAL A 194 19.93 32.90 -1.85
N LYS A 195 19.14 31.99 -2.42
CA LYS A 195 19.24 31.62 -3.83
C LYS A 195 18.36 32.45 -4.76
N HIS A 196 17.53 33.32 -4.23
CA HIS A 196 16.59 34.16 -5.00
C HIS A 196 15.66 33.37 -5.92
N LEU A 197 15.29 32.14 -5.53
CA LEU A 197 14.39 31.30 -6.32
C LEU A 197 12.93 31.72 -6.08
N ASN A 198 12.09 31.46 -7.08
CA ASN A 198 10.66 31.68 -6.96
C ASN A 198 10.08 30.83 -5.82
N PHE A 199 9.21 31.43 -5.03
CA PHE A 199 8.57 30.77 -3.87
C PHE A 199 7.84 29.47 -4.26
N GLU A 200 7.16 29.47 -5.40
CA GLU A 200 6.45 28.29 -5.89
C GLU A 200 7.40 27.12 -6.15
N LEU A 201 8.54 27.35 -6.80
CA LEU A 201 9.54 26.32 -7.06
C LEU A 201 10.16 25.81 -5.75
N ALA A 202 10.45 26.71 -4.82
CA ALA A 202 10.96 26.36 -3.51
C ALA A 202 9.94 25.49 -2.73
N LEU A 203 8.64 25.84 -2.81
CA LEU A 203 7.56 25.09 -2.15
C LEU A 203 7.38 23.69 -2.75
N ILE A 204 7.49 23.53 -4.08
CA ILE A 204 7.42 22.22 -4.73
C ILE A 204 8.52 21.29 -4.19
N SER A 205 9.70 21.82 -3.84
CA SER A 205 10.77 20.98 -3.27
C SER A 205 10.41 20.37 -1.91
N ALA A 206 9.46 20.97 -1.16
CA ALA A 206 8.96 20.39 0.09
C ALA A 206 8.07 19.15 -0.11
N SER A 207 7.69 18.83 -1.36
CA SER A 207 6.92 17.62 -1.71
C SER A 207 7.63 16.31 -1.31
N VAL A 208 8.92 16.35 -1.02
CA VAL A 208 9.68 15.21 -0.48
C VAL A 208 9.03 14.59 0.79
N ILE A 209 8.25 15.38 1.53
CA ILE A 209 7.46 14.89 2.68
C ILE A 209 6.49 13.78 2.26
N LEU A 210 6.02 13.79 1.02
CA LEU A 210 5.12 12.75 0.48
C LEU A 210 5.73 11.35 0.55
N TYR A 211 7.06 11.20 0.51
CA TYR A 211 7.69 9.89 0.69
C TYR A 211 7.36 9.24 2.03
N ILE A 212 7.30 10.02 3.11
CA ILE A 212 6.95 9.49 4.43
C ILE A 212 5.52 8.96 4.43
N LEU A 213 4.59 9.69 3.80
CA LEU A 213 3.19 9.26 3.69
C LEU A 213 3.05 8.02 2.82
N VAL A 214 3.76 7.96 1.69
CA VAL A 214 3.71 6.79 0.80
C VAL A 214 4.33 5.56 1.47
N ILE A 215 5.44 5.70 2.19
CA ILE A 215 6.03 4.60 2.97
C ILE A 215 5.07 4.14 4.07
N PHE A 216 4.41 5.07 4.77
CA PHE A 216 3.39 4.72 5.76
C PHE A 216 2.26 3.89 5.13
N LEU A 217 1.74 4.33 3.97
CA LEU A 217 0.72 3.61 3.22
C LEU A 217 1.22 2.25 2.72
N LEU A 218 2.49 2.14 2.35
CA LEU A 218 3.13 0.89 1.95
C LEU A 218 3.05 -0.14 3.08
N PHE A 219 3.47 0.22 4.30
CA PHE A 219 3.39 -0.68 5.45
C PHE A 219 1.96 -0.99 5.87
N TYR A 220 1.05 -0.03 5.74
CA TYR A 220 -0.38 -0.29 5.95
C TYR A 220 -0.93 -1.34 4.97
N GLN A 221 -0.60 -1.22 3.68
CA GLN A 221 -1.03 -2.19 2.66
C GLN A 221 -0.33 -3.54 2.82
N LEU A 222 0.95 -3.58 3.17
CA LEU A 222 1.67 -4.81 3.48
C LEU A 222 1.02 -5.57 4.66
N ASP A 223 0.68 -4.86 5.73
CA ASP A 223 -0.02 -5.43 6.88
C ASP A 223 -1.37 -6.02 6.47
N ARG A 224 -2.11 -5.30 5.64
CA ARG A 224 -3.40 -5.74 5.13
C ARG A 224 -3.28 -6.98 4.22
N VAL A 225 -2.37 -6.96 3.26
CA VAL A 225 -2.09 -8.11 2.38
C VAL A 225 -1.73 -9.34 3.21
N TYR A 226 -0.83 -9.17 4.18
CA TYR A 226 -0.40 -10.24 5.06
C TYR A 226 -1.58 -10.87 5.82
N LYS A 227 -2.41 -10.06 6.48
CA LYS A 227 -3.57 -10.52 7.22
C LYS A 227 -4.58 -11.25 6.33
N VAL A 228 -4.89 -10.69 5.17
CA VAL A 228 -5.88 -11.25 4.25
C VAL A 228 -5.43 -12.59 3.67
N ILE A 229 -4.15 -12.74 3.33
CA ILE A 229 -3.57 -14.03 2.88
C ILE A 229 -3.75 -15.09 3.96
N TYR A 230 -3.45 -14.76 5.22
CA TYR A 230 -3.62 -15.73 6.31
C TYR A 230 -5.07 -16.03 6.66
N ILE A 231 -5.97 -15.04 6.59
CA ILE A 231 -7.41 -15.29 6.74
C ILE A 231 -7.91 -16.20 5.62
N GLN A 232 -7.42 -16.04 4.39
CA GLN A 232 -7.78 -16.93 3.30
C GLN A 232 -7.16 -18.33 3.48
N LYS A 233 -5.90 -18.43 3.90
CA LYS A 233 -5.21 -19.70 4.18
C LYS A 233 -5.91 -20.51 5.27
N TYR A 234 -6.32 -19.85 6.35
CA TYR A 234 -6.97 -20.45 7.51
C TYR A 234 -8.46 -20.09 7.60
N ASN A 235 -9.11 -19.87 6.44
CA ASN A 235 -10.47 -19.37 6.38
C ASN A 235 -11.46 -20.20 7.21
N ARG A 236 -11.32 -21.53 7.21
CA ARG A 236 -12.16 -22.46 7.97
C ARG A 236 -12.08 -22.19 9.47
N GLN A 237 -10.87 -22.09 10.01
CA GLN A 237 -10.62 -21.86 11.44
C GLN A 237 -11.07 -20.47 11.88
N PHE A 238 -10.78 -19.43 11.08
CA PHE A 238 -11.24 -18.08 11.38
C PHE A 238 -12.76 -17.96 11.31
N ARG A 239 -13.41 -18.65 10.39
CA ARG A 239 -14.87 -18.64 10.27
C ARG A 239 -15.54 -19.31 11.46
N VAL A 240 -14.97 -20.41 11.95
CA VAL A 240 -15.43 -21.06 13.18
C VAL A 240 -15.23 -20.15 14.38
N ALA A 241 -13.97 -19.67 14.60
CA ALA A 241 -13.62 -18.86 15.76
C ALA A 241 -14.45 -17.56 15.90
N TYR A 242 -14.81 -16.95 14.76
CA TYR A 242 -15.58 -15.69 14.74
C TYR A 242 -17.05 -15.87 14.39
N LYS A 243 -17.54 -17.13 14.34
CA LYS A 243 -18.94 -17.49 14.04
C LYS A 243 -19.47 -16.83 12.76
N ILE A 244 -18.70 -16.97 11.64
CA ILE A 244 -19.04 -16.34 10.36
C ILE A 244 -19.89 -17.29 9.53
N PRO A 245 -21.17 -16.97 9.26
CA PRO A 245 -22.06 -17.82 8.48
C PRO A 245 -21.60 -17.91 7.00
N ASP A 246 -21.86 -19.06 6.37
CA ASP A 246 -21.52 -19.30 4.96
C ASP A 246 -22.11 -18.23 4.02
N LYS A 247 -23.33 -17.78 4.28
CA LYS A 247 -24.00 -16.71 3.51
C LYS A 247 -23.24 -15.38 3.52
N LYS A 248 -22.49 -15.08 4.61
CA LYS A 248 -21.68 -13.88 4.71
C LYS A 248 -20.33 -14.04 4.05
N TRP A 249 -19.81 -15.26 3.92
CA TRP A 249 -18.51 -15.54 3.30
C TRP A 249 -18.59 -15.66 1.77
N TRP A 250 -19.66 -16.31 1.26
CA TRP A 250 -19.88 -16.50 -0.16
C TRP A 250 -20.74 -15.37 -0.72
N PHE A 251 -20.45 -14.93 -1.94
CA PHE A 251 -21.23 -13.87 -2.58
C PHE A 251 -22.65 -14.26 -2.96
N THR A 252 -22.92 -15.56 -3.16
CA THR A 252 -24.26 -16.06 -3.47
C THR A 252 -24.59 -17.31 -2.67
N ALA A 253 -25.88 -17.46 -2.31
CA ALA A 253 -26.37 -18.67 -1.63
C ALA A 253 -26.14 -19.94 -2.48
N LYS A 254 -26.26 -19.84 -3.81
CA LYS A 254 -25.98 -20.94 -4.75
C LYS A 254 -24.53 -21.41 -4.68
N ARG A 255 -23.58 -20.50 -4.46
CA ARG A 255 -22.16 -20.84 -4.25
C ARG A 255 -21.92 -21.43 -2.88
N ALA A 256 -22.58 -20.89 -1.84
CA ALA A 256 -22.50 -21.44 -0.50
C ALA A 256 -22.96 -22.91 -0.46
N ALA A 257 -24.05 -23.23 -1.18
CA ALA A 257 -24.60 -24.57 -1.23
C ALA A 257 -23.72 -25.61 -1.95
N LYS A 258 -22.81 -25.16 -2.84
CA LYS A 258 -21.87 -26.05 -3.58
C LYS A 258 -20.67 -26.49 -2.75
N HIS A 259 -20.42 -25.83 -1.63
CA HIS A 259 -19.27 -26.16 -0.79
C HIS A 259 -19.73 -26.87 0.47
N PRO A 260 -19.01 -27.93 0.94
CA PRO A 260 -19.32 -28.58 2.19
C PRO A 260 -19.30 -27.52 3.31
N ARG A 261 -20.27 -27.62 4.19
CA ARG A 261 -20.35 -26.73 5.37
C ARG A 261 -19.00 -26.68 6.06
N VAL A 262 -18.51 -25.46 6.28
CA VAL A 262 -17.16 -25.24 6.84
C VAL A 262 -17.08 -25.71 8.30
N TYR A 263 -18.23 -25.97 8.92
CA TYR A 263 -18.31 -26.39 10.29
C TYR A 263 -18.49 -27.91 10.40
N PRO A 264 -17.43 -28.71 10.64
CA PRO A 264 -17.66 -29.87 11.49
C PRO A 264 -18.03 -29.30 12.86
N PRO A 265 -18.94 -29.95 13.61
CA PRO A 265 -19.13 -29.56 14.99
C PRO A 265 -17.76 -29.57 15.68
N VAL A 266 -17.37 -28.45 16.26
CA VAL A 266 -16.20 -28.40 17.13
C VAL A 266 -16.61 -29.24 18.34
N GLU A 267 -15.72 -30.11 18.84
CA GLU A 267 -16.02 -30.90 20.05
C GLU A 267 -16.53 -29.95 21.14
N GLY A 268 -17.80 -30.16 21.59
CA GLY A 268 -18.47 -29.31 22.56
C GLY A 268 -19.56 -28.37 22.00
N GLU A 269 -19.72 -28.20 20.68
CA GLU A 269 -20.84 -27.43 20.12
C GLU A 269 -22.07 -28.31 19.90
N THR A 270 -23.17 -27.93 20.50
CA THR A 270 -24.44 -28.60 20.29
C THR A 270 -24.95 -28.39 18.86
N LYS A 271 -25.47 -29.47 18.25
CA LYS A 271 -26.03 -29.50 16.89
C LYS A 271 -27.07 -28.38 16.56
N GLY A 272 -27.56 -27.66 17.57
CA GLY A 272 -28.58 -26.61 17.46
C GLY A 272 -28.05 -25.24 16.97
N GLU A 273 -26.80 -24.90 17.26
CA GLU A 273 -26.25 -23.57 16.90
C GLU A 273 -25.98 -23.37 15.38
N TYR A 274 -26.06 -24.45 14.60
CA TYR A 274 -25.80 -24.45 13.17
C TYR A 274 -27.04 -24.30 12.28
N LYS A 275 -28.24 -24.37 12.83
CA LYS A 275 -29.47 -24.24 12.04
C LYS A 275 -29.77 -22.79 11.59
N ASP A 276 -29.24 -21.80 12.30
CA ASP A 276 -29.51 -20.37 12.01
C ASP A 276 -28.60 -19.75 10.95
N GLY A 277 -27.73 -20.50 10.33
CA GLY A 277 -26.85 -20.06 9.26
C GLY A 277 -27.43 -20.16 7.84
N ARG A 278 -28.72 -20.49 7.70
CA ARG A 278 -29.43 -20.57 6.41
C ARG A 278 -30.11 -19.29 6.02
#